data_f85a774b379f6525f428745fcd475c08
#
_entry.id   f85a774b379f6525f428745fcd475c08
#
_cell.length_a   1.000
_cell.length_b   1.000
_cell.length_c   1.000
_cell.angle_alpha   90.00
_cell.angle_beta   90.00
_cell.angle_gamma   90.00
#
_symmetry.space_group_name_H-M   'P 1'
#
loop_
_entity.id
_entity.type
_entity.pdbx_description
1 polymer ?
#
loop_
_entity_poly.entity_id
_entity_poly.type
_entity_poly.pdbx_seq_one_letter_code
_entity_poly.pdbx_strand_id
1 'polypeptide(L)'
;LNAEASPEEIERILNKLNQLKKEIEEGSSIKMKAIINSNDPGVTDNGGRYTIDKNSTFIKEFKEVAFSLDVNQVSEPFKSQFGYHIIQLHQIRGETRVASHILLQPEIPQEKLEKTKELLVKIVAQIKSGEVTFEEAVRRYSQDTDTRNNGGLIVNPYSGESTFDLTRMDPALYARVNNLQKNEMSDVFYDEDRSGKKMYKVMIMKDRTNTHEADMVDDYVKVQNLALQKKKQETIAKWSKEKIGDTYIKISSEYQKCNFDKNWTKEISN
;
A
#
# COMPACT_ATOMS: atom_id res chain seq x y z
N LEU A 1 11.06 11.11 -8.23
CA LEU A 1 12.24 10.40 -8.76
C LEU A 1 12.80 9.49 -7.68
N ASN A 2 13.12 8.24 -8.03
CA ASN A 2 13.73 7.28 -7.13
C ASN A 2 15.26 7.47 -7.11
N ALA A 3 15.85 7.31 -5.95
CA ALA A 3 17.27 7.09 -5.86
C ALA A 3 17.56 5.60 -6.05
N GLU A 4 18.41 5.25 -6.97
CA GLU A 4 18.74 3.86 -7.31
C GLU A 4 20.12 3.50 -6.80
N ALA A 5 20.26 2.28 -6.31
CA ALA A 5 21.56 1.72 -5.92
C ALA A 5 22.48 1.59 -7.13
N SER A 6 23.78 1.62 -6.88
CA SER A 6 24.77 1.41 -7.95
C SER A 6 24.81 -0.06 -8.39
N PRO A 7 25.23 -0.34 -9.64
CA PRO A 7 25.44 -1.72 -10.10
C PRO A 7 26.38 -2.52 -9.18
N GLU A 8 27.42 -1.89 -8.67
CA GLU A 8 28.40 -2.50 -7.78
C GLU A 8 27.75 -2.91 -6.43
N GLU A 9 26.83 -2.08 -5.91
CA GLU A 9 26.08 -2.40 -4.70
C GLU A 9 25.11 -3.57 -4.93
N ILE A 10 24.46 -3.61 -6.08
CA ILE A 10 23.59 -4.72 -6.46
C ILE A 10 24.41 -6.01 -6.56
N GLU A 11 25.58 -5.97 -7.19
CA GLU A 11 26.49 -7.12 -7.29
C GLU A 11 26.97 -7.58 -5.90
N ARG A 12 27.31 -6.65 -5.02
CA ARG A 12 27.69 -6.95 -3.62
C ARG A 12 26.57 -7.72 -2.89
N ILE A 13 25.32 -7.29 -3.05
CA ILE A 13 24.16 -7.95 -2.44
C ILE A 13 23.94 -9.34 -3.03
N LEU A 14 23.99 -9.49 -4.35
CA LEU A 14 23.82 -10.78 -5.00
C LEU A 14 24.91 -11.76 -4.58
N ASN A 15 26.17 -11.32 -4.50
CA ASN A 15 27.29 -12.12 -4.02
C ASN A 15 27.08 -12.54 -2.56
N LYS A 16 26.59 -11.63 -1.71
CA LYS A 16 26.26 -11.94 -0.31
C LYS A 16 25.14 -12.97 -0.20
N LEU A 17 24.07 -12.85 -0.99
CA LEU A 17 22.98 -13.82 -1.00
C LEU A 17 23.43 -15.19 -1.51
N ASN A 18 24.27 -15.24 -2.54
CA ASN A 18 24.84 -16.49 -3.05
C ASN A 18 25.74 -17.17 -2.00
N GLN A 19 26.53 -16.39 -1.25
CA GLN A 19 27.30 -16.90 -0.12
C GLN A 19 26.38 -17.48 0.96
N LEU A 20 25.35 -16.75 1.37
CA LEU A 20 24.39 -17.21 2.39
C LEU A 20 23.64 -18.47 1.92
N LYS A 21 23.22 -18.52 0.64
CA LYS A 21 22.64 -19.71 0.03
C LYS A 21 23.56 -20.92 0.19
N LYS A 22 24.80 -20.80 -0.24
CA LYS A 22 25.79 -21.88 -0.12
C LYS A 22 25.95 -22.36 1.33
N GLU A 23 26.11 -21.44 2.27
CA GLU A 23 26.25 -21.77 3.70
C GLU A 23 25.00 -22.49 4.24
N ILE A 24 23.80 -22.15 3.76
CA ILE A 24 22.56 -22.82 4.15
C ILE A 24 22.47 -24.22 3.54
N GLU A 25 22.85 -24.37 2.28
CA GLU A 25 22.92 -25.67 1.60
C GLU A 25 23.95 -26.62 2.25
N GLU A 26 25.01 -26.07 2.82
CA GLU A 26 26.03 -26.79 3.60
C GLU A 26 25.56 -27.08 5.05
N GLY A 27 24.35 -26.71 5.45
CA GLY A 27 23.74 -27.06 6.73
C GLY A 27 23.63 -25.92 7.75
N SER A 28 24.00 -24.70 7.40
CA SER A 28 23.76 -23.54 8.28
C SER A 28 22.26 -23.26 8.42
N SER A 29 21.85 -22.82 9.61
CA SER A 29 20.45 -22.46 9.85
C SER A 29 20.07 -21.17 9.14
N ILE A 30 19.10 -21.24 8.21
CA ILE A 30 18.54 -20.04 7.56
C ILE A 30 17.95 -19.06 8.58
N LYS A 31 17.34 -19.55 9.65
CA LYS A 31 16.80 -18.70 10.73
C LYS A 31 17.90 -17.83 11.35
N MET A 32 19.04 -18.43 11.68
CA MET A 32 20.17 -17.68 12.26
C MET A 32 20.74 -16.68 11.26
N LYS A 33 20.89 -17.10 9.99
CA LYS A 33 21.35 -16.22 8.91
C LYS A 33 20.39 -15.07 8.66
N ALA A 34 19.08 -15.31 8.72
CA ALA A 34 18.06 -14.27 8.59
C ALA A 34 18.12 -13.25 9.73
N ILE A 35 18.20 -13.70 10.98
CA ILE A 35 18.28 -12.80 12.15
C ILE A 35 19.51 -11.87 12.06
N ILE A 36 20.63 -12.35 11.53
CA ILE A 36 21.88 -11.58 11.47
C ILE A 36 21.93 -10.65 10.24
N ASN A 37 21.33 -11.05 9.12
CA ASN A 37 21.58 -10.36 7.85
C ASN A 37 20.33 -9.75 7.21
N SER A 38 19.11 -10.21 7.54
CA SER A 38 17.91 -9.80 6.82
C SER A 38 17.45 -8.39 7.19
N ASN A 39 17.02 -7.63 6.17
CA ASN A 39 16.34 -6.35 6.32
C ASN A 39 14.81 -6.51 6.48
N ASP A 40 14.28 -7.74 6.55
CA ASP A 40 12.86 -7.97 6.82
C ASP A 40 12.50 -7.52 8.24
N PRO A 41 11.56 -6.55 8.42
CA PRO A 41 11.16 -6.09 9.75
C PRO A 41 10.59 -7.21 10.64
N GLY A 42 9.97 -8.24 10.04
CA GLY A 42 9.39 -9.37 10.78
C GLY A 42 10.42 -10.39 11.30
N VAL A 43 11.68 -10.27 10.89
CA VAL A 43 12.70 -11.29 11.19
C VAL A 43 12.98 -11.45 12.69
N THR A 44 12.85 -10.38 13.46
CA THR A 44 13.04 -10.41 14.93
C THR A 44 12.01 -11.30 15.63
N ASP A 45 10.79 -11.33 15.11
CA ASP A 45 9.67 -12.06 15.73
C ASP A 45 9.58 -13.50 15.23
N ASN A 46 9.76 -13.70 13.91
CA ASN A 46 9.51 -14.98 13.24
C ASN A 46 10.78 -15.70 12.75
N GLY A 47 11.95 -15.05 12.83
CA GLY A 47 13.21 -15.57 12.29
C GLY A 47 13.20 -15.76 10.77
N GLY A 48 12.43 -14.92 10.08
CA GLY A 48 12.24 -14.95 8.62
C GLY A 48 11.28 -16.04 8.14
N ARG A 49 10.52 -16.73 9.05
CA ARG A 49 9.66 -17.86 8.73
C ARG A 49 8.20 -17.43 8.50
N TYR A 50 7.62 -17.89 7.39
CA TYR A 50 6.26 -17.59 6.99
C TYR A 50 5.51 -18.82 6.50
N THR A 51 4.17 -18.77 6.62
CA THR A 51 3.25 -19.70 5.95
C THR A 51 2.59 -18.94 4.80
N ILE A 52 2.71 -19.49 3.59
CA ILE A 52 2.33 -18.85 2.34
C ILE A 52 1.28 -19.70 1.66
N ASP A 53 0.14 -19.14 1.30
CA ASP A 53 -0.85 -19.75 0.41
C ASP A 53 -1.03 -18.90 -0.85
N LYS A 54 -1.75 -19.42 -1.84
CA LYS A 54 -1.96 -18.71 -3.12
C LYS A 54 -2.72 -17.40 -2.97
N ASN A 55 -3.59 -17.29 -1.96
CA ASN A 55 -4.44 -16.13 -1.69
C ASN A 55 -3.80 -15.15 -0.68
N SER A 56 -2.64 -15.51 -0.11
CA SER A 56 -1.92 -14.65 0.82
C SER A 56 -1.49 -13.33 0.16
N THR A 57 -1.32 -12.29 0.99
CA THR A 57 -0.93 -10.94 0.57
C THR A 57 0.53 -10.81 0.12
N PHE A 58 1.29 -11.92 0.10
CA PHE A 58 2.66 -11.92 -0.41
C PHE A 58 2.70 -11.50 -1.89
N ILE A 59 3.76 -10.78 -2.25
CA ILE A 59 3.99 -10.35 -3.62
C ILE A 59 4.12 -11.55 -4.57
N LYS A 60 3.82 -11.31 -5.84
CA LYS A 60 3.76 -12.35 -6.86
C LYS A 60 5.07 -13.13 -6.98
N GLU A 61 6.19 -12.42 -7.10
CA GLU A 61 7.54 -13.00 -7.26
C GLU A 61 7.89 -13.93 -6.10
N PHE A 62 7.55 -13.52 -4.87
CA PHE A 62 7.82 -14.33 -3.68
C PHE A 62 7.00 -15.62 -3.68
N LYS A 63 5.70 -15.53 -4.06
CA LYS A 63 4.84 -16.72 -4.18
C LYS A 63 5.33 -17.66 -5.28
N GLU A 64 5.62 -17.14 -6.47
CA GLU A 64 6.11 -17.95 -7.59
C GLU A 64 7.35 -18.74 -7.21
N VAL A 65 8.34 -18.10 -6.58
CA VAL A 65 9.56 -18.79 -6.11
C VAL A 65 9.23 -19.79 -5.02
N ALA A 66 8.47 -19.43 -3.98
CA ALA A 66 8.16 -20.34 -2.88
C ALA A 66 7.40 -21.60 -3.33
N PHE A 67 6.55 -21.47 -4.36
CA PHE A 67 5.78 -22.59 -4.93
C PHE A 67 6.55 -23.44 -5.95
N SER A 68 7.66 -22.96 -6.48
CA SER A 68 8.54 -23.70 -7.39
C SER A 68 9.57 -24.58 -6.70
N LEU A 69 9.79 -24.39 -5.39
CA LEU A 69 10.83 -25.08 -4.63
C LEU A 69 10.39 -26.47 -4.15
N ASP A 70 11.34 -27.38 -4.12
CA ASP A 70 11.24 -28.64 -3.39
C ASP A 70 11.54 -28.45 -1.89
N VAL A 71 11.09 -29.39 -1.05
CA VAL A 71 11.33 -29.33 0.40
C VAL A 71 12.84 -29.36 0.68
N ASN A 72 13.29 -28.44 1.52
CA ASN A 72 14.68 -28.14 1.89
C ASN A 72 15.50 -27.44 0.80
N GLN A 73 14.97 -27.23 -0.39
CA GLN A 73 15.65 -26.47 -1.42
C GLN A 73 15.75 -24.99 -1.06
N VAL A 74 16.88 -24.35 -1.41
CA VAL A 74 17.10 -22.90 -1.34
C VAL A 74 17.01 -22.32 -2.74
N SER A 75 16.29 -21.20 -2.89
CA SER A 75 16.13 -20.53 -4.18
C SER A 75 17.44 -19.86 -4.64
N GLU A 76 17.53 -19.58 -5.94
CA GLU A 76 18.43 -18.54 -6.43
C GLU A 76 18.02 -17.17 -5.88
N PRO A 77 18.95 -16.21 -5.78
CA PRO A 77 18.61 -14.83 -5.48
C PRO A 77 17.64 -14.27 -6.51
N PHE A 78 16.54 -13.67 -6.06
CA PHE A 78 15.56 -13.00 -6.93
C PHE A 78 15.21 -11.61 -6.43
N LYS A 79 14.80 -10.74 -7.35
CA LYS A 79 14.43 -9.35 -7.07
C LYS A 79 12.94 -9.21 -6.83
N SER A 80 12.58 -8.35 -5.91
CA SER A 80 11.22 -7.84 -5.71
C SER A 80 11.23 -6.32 -5.55
N GLN A 81 10.05 -5.74 -5.33
CA GLN A 81 9.96 -4.32 -4.95
C GLN A 81 10.62 -4.00 -3.60
N PHE A 82 10.78 -4.98 -2.71
CA PHE A 82 11.37 -4.82 -1.38
C PHE A 82 12.90 -5.00 -1.36
N GLY A 83 13.50 -5.52 -2.41
CA GLY A 83 14.92 -5.81 -2.48
C GLY A 83 15.21 -7.16 -3.11
N TYR A 84 16.25 -7.82 -2.65
CA TYR A 84 16.73 -9.11 -3.14
C TYR A 84 16.54 -10.19 -2.08
N HIS A 85 16.03 -11.33 -2.48
CA HIS A 85 15.63 -12.41 -1.57
C HIS A 85 16.30 -13.73 -1.94
N ILE A 86 16.45 -14.59 -0.93
CA ILE A 86 16.53 -16.06 -1.06
C ILE A 86 15.47 -16.67 -0.15
N ILE A 87 14.92 -17.81 -0.55
CA ILE A 87 13.88 -18.56 0.17
C ILE A 87 14.36 -20.00 0.35
N GLN A 88 14.18 -20.57 1.55
CA GLN A 88 14.26 -22.01 1.78
C GLN A 88 12.88 -22.56 2.10
N LEU A 89 12.42 -23.54 1.36
CA LEU A 89 11.17 -24.24 1.63
C LEU A 89 11.38 -25.33 2.67
N HIS A 90 10.60 -25.27 3.77
CA HIS A 90 10.67 -26.27 4.84
C HIS A 90 9.62 -27.36 4.72
N GLN A 91 8.41 -27.01 4.27
CA GLN A 91 7.28 -27.94 4.26
C GLN A 91 6.22 -27.54 3.25
N ILE A 92 5.63 -28.56 2.61
CA ILE A 92 4.42 -28.46 1.79
C ILE A 92 3.26 -29.03 2.61
N ARG A 93 2.21 -28.23 2.82
CA ARG A 93 0.98 -28.62 3.53
C ARG A 93 -0.22 -28.35 2.63
N GLY A 94 -0.59 -29.29 1.79
CA GLY A 94 -1.62 -29.10 0.78
C GLY A 94 -1.31 -27.89 -0.12
N GLU A 95 -2.16 -26.86 -0.09
CA GLU A 95 -1.96 -25.64 -0.89
C GLU A 95 -1.07 -24.58 -0.20
N THR A 96 -0.56 -24.86 0.99
CA THR A 96 0.31 -23.94 1.71
C THR A 96 1.78 -24.35 1.65
N ARG A 97 2.67 -23.37 1.76
CA ARG A 97 4.13 -23.53 1.84
C ARG A 97 4.60 -22.93 3.15
N VAL A 98 5.43 -23.65 3.88
CA VAL A 98 6.13 -23.11 5.05
C VAL A 98 7.58 -22.89 4.64
N ALA A 99 7.99 -21.63 4.61
CA ALA A 99 9.30 -21.22 4.12
C ALA A 99 9.95 -20.18 5.05
N SER A 100 11.27 -20.10 5.00
CA SER A 100 12.02 -18.98 5.56
C SER A 100 12.70 -18.20 4.46
N HIS A 101 12.90 -16.89 4.65
CA HIS A 101 13.58 -16.06 3.69
C HIS A 101 14.60 -15.12 4.33
N ILE A 102 15.50 -14.64 3.50
CA ILE A 102 16.40 -13.53 3.79
C ILE A 102 16.13 -12.45 2.76
N LEU A 103 15.89 -11.23 3.22
CA LEU A 103 15.75 -10.03 2.39
C LEU A 103 17.00 -9.17 2.59
N LEU A 104 17.66 -8.77 1.50
CA LEU A 104 18.69 -7.74 1.52
C LEU A 104 18.26 -6.56 0.66
N GLN A 105 18.33 -5.35 1.23
CA GLN A 105 18.05 -4.10 0.55
C GLN A 105 19.36 -3.42 0.16
N PRO A 106 19.49 -2.94 -1.09
CA PRO A 106 20.68 -2.19 -1.49
C PRO A 106 20.77 -0.87 -0.74
N GLU A 107 21.96 -0.54 -0.28
CA GLU A 107 22.25 0.76 0.29
C GLU A 107 22.32 1.81 -0.82
N ILE A 108 21.68 2.95 -0.60
CA ILE A 108 21.74 4.08 -1.51
C ILE A 108 22.65 5.13 -0.91
N PRO A 109 23.83 5.39 -1.51
CA PRO A 109 24.75 6.40 -1.02
C PRO A 109 24.11 7.79 -0.99
N GLN A 110 24.46 8.61 0.01
CA GLN A 110 23.97 9.97 0.16
C GLN A 110 24.19 10.81 -1.10
N GLU A 111 25.33 10.62 -1.76
CA GLU A 111 25.65 11.30 -3.04
C GLU A 111 24.58 11.03 -4.13
N LYS A 112 24.08 9.80 -4.21
CA LYS A 112 23.00 9.45 -5.16
C LYS A 112 21.68 10.10 -4.80
N LEU A 113 21.38 10.19 -3.52
CA LEU A 113 20.20 10.91 -3.02
C LEU A 113 20.27 12.40 -3.38
N GLU A 114 21.41 13.05 -3.13
CA GLU A 114 21.60 14.46 -3.48
C GLU A 114 21.51 14.70 -5.00
N LYS A 115 22.13 13.87 -5.83
CA LYS A 115 21.99 13.96 -7.29
C LYS A 115 20.57 13.81 -7.78
N THR A 116 19.78 12.92 -7.15
CA THR A 116 18.36 12.73 -7.47
C THR A 116 17.56 13.98 -7.09
N LYS A 117 17.85 14.56 -5.93
CA LYS A 117 17.24 15.82 -5.48
C LYS A 117 17.57 16.98 -6.42
N GLU A 118 18.84 17.16 -6.75
CA GLU A 118 19.29 18.21 -7.70
C GLU A 118 18.62 18.08 -9.07
N LEU A 119 18.49 16.87 -9.58
CA LEU A 119 17.80 16.62 -10.83
C LEU A 119 16.33 17.04 -10.74
N LEU A 120 15.63 16.67 -9.66
CA LEU A 120 14.22 17.05 -9.48
C LEU A 120 14.07 18.56 -9.31
N VAL A 121 14.99 19.24 -8.60
CA VAL A 121 15.02 20.69 -8.50
C VAL A 121 15.17 21.37 -9.87
N LYS A 122 16.04 20.85 -10.73
CA LYS A 122 16.20 21.35 -12.11
C LYS A 122 14.90 21.18 -12.93
N ILE A 123 14.25 20.01 -12.83
CA ILE A 123 12.97 19.75 -13.48
C ILE A 123 11.88 20.71 -12.99
N VAL A 124 11.79 20.94 -11.67
CA VAL A 124 10.87 21.91 -11.09
C VAL A 124 11.12 23.34 -11.61
N ALA A 125 12.40 23.74 -11.78
CA ALA A 125 12.75 25.03 -12.35
C ALA A 125 12.26 25.15 -13.82
N GLN A 126 12.40 24.11 -14.62
CA GLN A 126 11.89 24.08 -16.00
C GLN A 126 10.36 24.16 -16.06
N ILE A 127 9.66 23.53 -15.12
CA ILE A 127 8.20 23.65 -15.02
C ILE A 127 7.81 25.08 -14.63
N LYS A 128 8.49 25.68 -13.66
CA LYS A 128 8.23 27.07 -13.20
C LYS A 128 8.52 28.12 -14.28
N SER A 129 9.50 27.86 -15.15
CA SER A 129 9.79 28.76 -16.29
C SER A 129 8.85 28.56 -17.47
N GLY A 130 7.99 27.53 -17.45
CA GLY A 130 7.10 27.22 -18.58
C GLY A 130 7.78 26.49 -19.73
N GLU A 131 9.03 26.05 -19.59
CA GLU A 131 9.76 25.26 -20.61
C GLU A 131 9.10 23.90 -20.84
N VAL A 132 8.58 23.29 -19.78
CA VAL A 132 7.82 22.05 -19.83
C VAL A 132 6.58 22.15 -18.93
N THR A 133 5.50 21.47 -19.29
CA THR A 133 4.33 21.35 -18.41
C THR A 133 4.58 20.30 -17.32
N PHE A 134 3.83 20.38 -16.22
CA PHE A 134 3.93 19.38 -15.15
C PHE A 134 3.63 17.96 -15.67
N GLU A 135 2.60 17.81 -16.49
CA GLU A 135 2.21 16.53 -17.08
C GLU A 135 3.28 15.96 -18.02
N GLU A 136 3.94 16.81 -18.81
CA GLU A 136 5.07 16.38 -19.67
C GLU A 136 6.26 15.94 -18.82
N ALA A 137 6.58 16.68 -17.74
CA ALA A 137 7.64 16.31 -16.83
C ALA A 137 7.34 14.97 -16.13
N VAL A 138 6.08 14.75 -15.73
CA VAL A 138 5.65 13.45 -15.16
C VAL A 138 5.86 12.31 -16.16
N ARG A 139 5.43 12.46 -17.41
CA ARG A 139 5.58 11.42 -18.43
C ARG A 139 7.04 11.09 -18.74
N ARG A 140 7.92 12.11 -18.74
CA ARG A 140 9.34 11.94 -19.06
C ARG A 140 10.14 11.37 -17.89
N TYR A 141 9.90 11.84 -16.69
CA TYR A 141 10.80 11.64 -15.55
C TYR A 141 10.19 10.84 -14.39
N SER A 142 8.86 10.82 -14.23
CA SER A 142 8.27 10.11 -13.09
C SER A 142 8.50 8.61 -13.18
N GLN A 143 8.87 8.03 -12.04
CA GLN A 143 9.02 6.59 -11.85
C GLN A 143 7.89 6.00 -10.99
N ASP A 144 6.88 6.82 -10.69
CA ASP A 144 5.66 6.38 -10.03
C ASP A 144 4.76 5.66 -11.05
N THR A 145 4.62 4.35 -10.89
CA THR A 145 3.85 3.49 -11.79
C THR A 145 2.36 3.75 -11.71
N ASP A 146 1.87 4.22 -10.58
CA ASP A 146 0.44 4.38 -10.32
C ASP A 146 -0.12 5.65 -10.97
N THR A 147 0.68 6.72 -11.02
CA THR A 147 0.21 8.03 -11.49
C THR A 147 0.86 8.51 -12.78
N ARG A 148 2.01 7.96 -13.19
CA ARG A 148 2.75 8.39 -14.39
C ARG A 148 1.90 8.43 -15.66
N ASN A 149 1.06 7.39 -15.85
CA ASN A 149 0.28 7.22 -17.07
C ASN A 149 -0.94 8.15 -17.16
N ASN A 150 -1.36 8.73 -16.03
CA ASN A 150 -2.46 9.69 -15.94
C ASN A 150 -1.98 11.13 -15.66
N GLY A 151 -0.72 11.44 -15.96
CA GLY A 151 -0.15 12.77 -15.81
C GLY A 151 0.16 13.18 -14.37
N GLY A 152 0.33 12.20 -13.48
CA GLY A 152 0.63 12.41 -12.06
C GLY A 152 -0.59 12.64 -11.17
N LEU A 153 -1.81 12.43 -11.70
CA LEU A 153 -3.04 12.64 -10.96
C LEU A 153 -3.17 11.59 -9.84
N ILE A 154 -3.25 12.07 -8.59
CA ILE A 154 -3.49 11.21 -7.44
C ILE A 154 -5.00 10.98 -7.30
N VAL A 155 -5.39 9.72 -7.14
CA VAL A 155 -6.78 9.30 -6.96
C VAL A 155 -6.99 8.88 -5.51
N ASN A 156 -8.07 9.35 -4.93
CA ASN A 156 -8.47 8.95 -3.58
C ASN A 156 -8.91 7.48 -3.58
N PRO A 157 -8.23 6.59 -2.84
CA PRO A 157 -8.52 5.16 -2.87
C PRO A 157 -9.89 4.78 -2.31
N TYR A 158 -10.53 5.69 -1.56
CA TYR A 158 -11.84 5.43 -0.96
C TYR A 158 -13.00 5.89 -1.84
N SER A 159 -12.85 7.02 -2.55
CA SER A 159 -13.90 7.55 -3.42
C SER A 159 -13.69 7.24 -4.90
N GLY A 160 -12.47 6.93 -5.33
CA GLY A 160 -12.10 6.80 -6.74
C GLY A 160 -12.00 8.14 -7.47
N GLU A 161 -12.13 9.27 -6.78
CA GLU A 161 -12.09 10.62 -7.34
C GLU A 161 -10.70 11.24 -7.15
N SER A 162 -10.39 12.28 -7.90
CA SER A 162 -9.16 13.07 -7.75
C SER A 162 -9.25 14.17 -6.69
N THR A 163 -10.36 14.20 -5.96
CA THR A 163 -10.63 15.16 -4.88
C THR A 163 -10.42 14.51 -3.52
N PHE A 164 -9.94 15.29 -2.59
CA PHE A 164 -9.65 14.86 -1.21
C PHE A 164 -10.31 15.79 -0.21
N ASP A 165 -11.06 15.23 0.71
CA ASP A 165 -11.53 15.95 1.89
C ASP A 165 -10.35 16.17 2.85
N LEU A 166 -10.03 17.41 3.17
CA LEU A 166 -8.91 17.77 4.04
C LEU A 166 -8.98 17.09 5.42
N THR A 167 -10.20 16.85 5.93
CA THR A 167 -10.40 16.21 7.23
C THR A 167 -10.16 14.70 7.22
N ARG A 168 -10.11 14.10 6.04
CA ARG A 168 -9.93 12.66 5.82
C ARG A 168 -8.67 12.33 5.02
N MET A 169 -7.88 13.35 4.70
CA MET A 169 -6.63 13.18 3.98
C MET A 169 -5.59 12.50 4.87
N ASP A 170 -4.74 11.69 4.26
CA ASP A 170 -3.55 11.16 4.93
C ASP A 170 -2.72 12.31 5.52
N PRO A 171 -2.32 12.24 6.80
CA PRO A 171 -1.61 13.33 7.47
C PRO A 171 -0.31 13.75 6.79
N ALA A 172 0.44 12.81 6.20
CA ALA A 172 1.69 13.11 5.50
C ALA A 172 1.41 13.86 4.20
N LEU A 173 0.37 13.46 3.45
CA LEU A 173 -0.08 14.16 2.27
C LEU A 173 -0.61 15.56 2.62
N TYR A 174 -1.47 15.66 3.64
CA TYR A 174 -2.00 16.92 4.14
C TYR A 174 -0.89 17.93 4.47
N ALA A 175 0.13 17.51 5.21
CA ALA A 175 1.25 18.38 5.60
C ALA A 175 2.00 18.99 4.40
N ARG A 176 1.95 18.32 3.22
CA ARG A 176 2.63 18.79 2.00
C ARG A 176 1.80 19.72 1.14
N VAL A 177 0.46 19.63 1.24
CA VAL A 177 -0.44 20.33 0.30
C VAL A 177 -1.36 21.36 0.95
N ASN A 178 -1.48 21.38 2.28
CA ASN A 178 -2.46 22.21 2.99
C ASN A 178 -2.31 23.72 2.73
N ASN A 179 -1.09 24.19 2.50
CA ASN A 179 -0.79 25.60 2.28
C ASN A 179 -0.72 25.98 0.78
N LEU A 180 -0.78 24.99 -0.12
CA LEU A 180 -0.65 25.27 -1.55
C LEU A 180 -1.94 25.89 -2.09
N GLN A 181 -1.77 26.91 -2.93
CA GLN A 181 -2.83 27.49 -3.71
C GLN A 181 -3.02 26.73 -5.04
N LYS A 182 -4.12 27.01 -5.74
CA LYS A 182 -4.36 26.43 -7.08
C LYS A 182 -3.17 26.70 -8.02
N ASN A 183 -2.70 25.64 -8.68
CA ASN A 183 -1.52 25.59 -9.56
C ASN A 183 -0.18 25.83 -8.83
N GLU A 184 -0.15 25.87 -7.53
CA GLU A 184 1.09 26.00 -6.77
C GLU A 184 1.74 24.62 -6.57
N MET A 185 3.07 24.58 -6.65
CA MET A 185 3.86 23.37 -6.39
C MET A 185 4.47 23.41 -5.00
N SER A 186 4.51 22.24 -4.37
CA SER A 186 5.27 22.05 -3.13
C SER A 186 6.77 22.22 -3.36
N ASP A 187 7.52 22.39 -2.29
CA ASP A 187 8.95 22.16 -2.33
C ASP A 187 9.25 20.69 -2.70
N VAL A 188 10.48 20.47 -3.19
CA VAL A 188 11.01 19.11 -3.37
C VAL A 188 11.25 18.49 -2.00
N PHE A 189 10.63 17.36 -1.71
CA PHE A 189 10.75 16.68 -0.42
C PHE A 189 11.17 15.22 -0.58
N TYR A 190 11.89 14.75 0.44
CA TYR A 190 12.24 13.34 0.57
C TYR A 190 11.02 12.52 1.00
N ASP A 191 10.91 11.32 0.45
CA ASP A 191 9.91 10.34 0.83
C ASP A 191 10.50 8.92 0.74
N GLU A 192 9.96 8.03 1.54
CA GLU A 192 10.31 6.62 1.53
C GLU A 192 9.02 5.79 1.58
N ASP A 193 8.86 4.90 0.63
CA ASP A 193 7.69 4.05 0.60
C ASP A 193 7.80 2.87 1.59
N ARG A 194 6.71 2.12 1.74
CA ARG A 194 6.66 0.96 2.64
C ARG A 194 7.62 -0.16 2.27
N SER A 195 8.20 -0.13 1.09
CA SER A 195 9.22 -1.09 0.65
C SER A 195 10.65 -0.64 1.00
N GLY A 196 10.82 0.53 1.60
CA GLY A 196 12.13 1.13 1.88
C GLY A 196 12.76 1.82 0.67
N LYS A 197 11.98 2.07 -0.39
CA LYS A 197 12.45 2.74 -1.60
C LYS A 197 12.51 4.25 -1.37
N LYS A 198 13.73 4.78 -1.42
CA LYS A 198 14.02 6.19 -1.19
C LYS A 198 13.79 7.02 -2.45
N MET A 199 13.12 8.16 -2.31
CA MET A 199 12.75 8.99 -3.45
C MET A 199 12.60 10.47 -3.09
N TYR A 200 12.63 11.31 -4.12
CA TYR A 200 12.22 12.71 -4.01
C TYR A 200 10.96 12.95 -4.81
N LYS A 201 10.05 13.70 -4.22
CA LYS A 201 8.75 14.05 -4.79
C LYS A 201 8.54 15.55 -4.84
N VAL A 202 7.67 15.97 -5.74
CA VAL A 202 7.05 17.30 -5.80
C VAL A 202 5.58 17.10 -6.12
N MET A 203 4.71 17.91 -5.55
CA MET A 203 3.28 17.89 -5.77
C MET A 203 2.81 19.23 -6.33
N ILE A 204 1.74 19.21 -7.12
CA ILE A 204 1.05 20.40 -7.57
C ILE A 204 -0.40 20.36 -7.13
N MET A 205 -0.90 21.47 -6.61
CA MET A 205 -2.31 21.63 -6.30
C MET A 205 -3.07 22.01 -7.58
N LYS A 206 -3.79 21.06 -8.16
CA LYS A 206 -4.57 21.28 -9.39
C LYS A 206 -5.75 22.22 -9.15
N ASP A 207 -6.46 22.00 -8.07
CA ASP A 207 -7.59 22.83 -7.66
C ASP A 207 -7.78 22.79 -6.15
N ARG A 208 -8.43 23.82 -5.63
CA ARG A 208 -8.76 23.95 -4.21
C ARG A 208 -10.13 24.57 -4.08
N THR A 209 -11.04 23.83 -3.49
CA THR A 209 -12.36 24.32 -3.12
C THR A 209 -12.31 24.86 -1.70
N ASN A 210 -12.68 26.12 -1.50
CA ASN A 210 -12.83 26.69 -0.18
C ASN A 210 -14.05 26.12 0.53
N THR A 211 -14.08 26.24 1.86
CA THR A 211 -15.26 25.86 2.64
C THR A 211 -16.46 26.68 2.15
N HIS A 212 -17.52 26.00 1.75
CA HIS A 212 -18.79 26.58 1.29
C HIS A 212 -19.95 25.70 1.77
N GLU A 213 -21.16 26.24 1.75
CA GLU A 213 -22.35 25.43 1.91
C GLU A 213 -22.57 24.59 0.66
N ALA A 214 -22.90 23.30 0.86
CA ALA A 214 -23.06 22.39 -0.26
C ALA A 214 -24.21 22.86 -1.17
N ASP A 215 -23.94 22.96 -2.48
CA ASP A 215 -24.94 23.32 -3.48
C ASP A 215 -25.11 22.23 -4.55
N MET A 216 -26.17 22.38 -5.36
CA MET A 216 -26.50 21.37 -6.37
C MET A 216 -25.72 21.53 -7.68
N VAL A 217 -24.85 22.51 -7.80
CA VAL A 217 -24.00 22.73 -9.00
C VAL A 217 -22.63 22.10 -8.76
N ASP A 218 -21.96 22.54 -7.70
CA ASP A 218 -20.57 22.12 -7.42
C ASP A 218 -20.50 20.79 -6.66
N ASP A 219 -21.51 20.48 -5.80
CA ASP A 219 -21.54 19.28 -4.98
C ASP A 219 -22.56 18.22 -5.42
N TYR A 220 -23.10 18.30 -6.63
CA TYR A 220 -24.19 17.43 -7.09
C TYR A 220 -23.92 15.94 -6.82
N VAL A 221 -22.75 15.42 -7.18
CA VAL A 221 -22.41 14.01 -7.00
C VAL A 221 -22.36 13.63 -5.52
N LYS A 222 -21.81 14.51 -4.68
CA LYS A 222 -21.71 14.30 -3.23
C LYS A 222 -23.11 14.29 -2.58
N VAL A 223 -23.95 15.25 -2.94
CA VAL A 223 -25.34 15.33 -2.48
C VAL A 223 -26.14 14.11 -2.95
N GLN A 224 -25.99 13.72 -4.22
CA GLN A 224 -26.62 12.52 -4.78
C GLN A 224 -26.21 11.25 -4.02
N ASN A 225 -24.91 11.08 -3.75
CA ASN A 225 -24.40 9.92 -3.00
C ASN A 225 -24.96 9.88 -1.57
N LEU A 226 -25.02 11.03 -0.87
CA LEU A 226 -25.60 11.12 0.46
C LEU A 226 -27.10 10.78 0.45
N ALA A 227 -27.84 11.31 -0.52
CA ALA A 227 -29.25 11.00 -0.69
C ALA A 227 -29.48 9.50 -1.00
N LEU A 228 -28.64 8.90 -1.84
CA LEU A 228 -28.67 7.47 -2.14
C LEU A 228 -28.38 6.61 -0.90
N GLN A 229 -27.37 6.98 -0.11
CA GLN A 229 -27.06 6.28 1.14
C GLN A 229 -28.21 6.35 2.13
N LYS A 230 -28.80 7.53 2.31
CA LYS A 230 -29.99 7.72 3.16
C LYS A 230 -31.15 6.84 2.69
N LYS A 231 -31.44 6.85 1.39
CA LYS A 231 -32.54 6.04 0.80
C LYS A 231 -32.25 4.53 0.97
N LYS A 232 -31.00 4.09 0.81
CA LYS A 232 -30.62 2.69 1.08
C LYS A 232 -30.86 2.31 2.54
N GLN A 233 -30.47 3.16 3.50
CA GLN A 233 -30.68 2.92 4.93
C GLN A 233 -32.18 2.84 5.26
N GLU A 234 -32.98 3.77 4.77
CA GLU A 234 -34.43 3.78 4.96
C GLU A 234 -35.09 2.54 4.35
N THR A 235 -34.64 2.14 3.15
CA THR A 235 -35.16 0.94 2.47
C THR A 235 -34.82 -0.32 3.25
N ILE A 236 -33.57 -0.45 3.74
CA ILE A 236 -33.13 -1.59 4.56
C ILE A 236 -33.88 -1.62 5.88
N ALA A 237 -34.11 -0.46 6.51
CA ALA A 237 -34.86 -0.36 7.75
C ALA A 237 -36.30 -0.83 7.57
N LYS A 238 -36.98 -0.34 6.50
CA LYS A 238 -38.35 -0.74 6.15
C LYS A 238 -38.43 -2.24 5.84
N TRP A 239 -37.56 -2.73 4.96
CA TRP A 239 -37.49 -4.15 4.61
C TRP A 239 -37.23 -5.03 5.84
N SER A 240 -36.29 -4.63 6.70
CA SER A 240 -36.01 -5.37 7.94
C SER A 240 -37.23 -5.43 8.86
N LYS A 241 -37.97 -4.32 9.01
CA LYS A 241 -39.16 -4.27 9.83
C LYS A 241 -40.27 -5.21 9.30
N GLU A 242 -40.49 -5.19 7.97
CA GLU A 242 -41.42 -6.10 7.30
C GLU A 242 -41.03 -7.57 7.50
N LYS A 243 -39.72 -7.90 7.25
CA LYS A 243 -39.23 -9.28 7.39
C LYS A 243 -39.23 -9.80 8.81
N ILE A 244 -38.95 -8.96 9.81
CA ILE A 244 -39.11 -9.32 11.23
C ILE A 244 -40.57 -9.66 11.53
N GLY A 245 -41.50 -8.91 10.96
CA GLY A 245 -42.95 -9.18 11.08
C GLY A 245 -43.35 -10.57 10.54
N ASP A 246 -42.80 -10.94 9.38
CA ASP A 246 -43.16 -12.16 8.63
C ASP A 246 -42.36 -13.38 9.02
N THR A 247 -41.21 -13.23 9.72
CA THR A 247 -40.29 -14.34 10.03
C THR A 247 -40.53 -14.86 11.43
N TYR A 248 -40.49 -16.17 11.60
CA TYR A 248 -40.46 -16.78 12.92
C TYR A 248 -39.11 -16.54 13.57
N ILE A 249 -39.09 -15.85 14.71
CA ILE A 249 -37.89 -15.54 15.46
C ILE A 249 -38.04 -16.08 16.89
N LYS A 250 -37.11 -16.91 17.34
CA LYS A 250 -37.04 -17.42 18.71
C LYS A 250 -35.78 -16.91 19.38
N ILE A 251 -35.96 -16.09 20.42
CA ILE A 251 -34.85 -15.62 21.26
C ILE A 251 -34.82 -16.46 22.53
N SER A 252 -33.67 -17.03 22.87
CA SER A 252 -33.49 -17.79 24.13
C SER A 252 -33.74 -16.90 25.33
N SER A 253 -34.29 -17.48 26.41
CA SER A 253 -34.70 -16.74 27.60
C SER A 253 -33.60 -15.87 28.23
N GLU A 254 -32.37 -16.31 28.11
CA GLU A 254 -31.17 -15.59 28.59
C GLU A 254 -30.98 -14.20 27.89
N TYR A 255 -31.39 -14.08 26.62
CA TYR A 255 -31.20 -12.87 25.79
C TYR A 255 -32.46 -12.03 25.63
N GLN A 256 -33.61 -12.46 26.16
CA GLN A 256 -34.87 -11.71 25.99
C GLN A 256 -34.85 -10.33 26.67
N LYS A 257 -33.95 -10.13 27.66
CA LYS A 257 -33.79 -8.86 28.36
C LYS A 257 -32.75 -7.93 27.74
N CYS A 258 -32.09 -8.35 26.65
CA CYS A 258 -31.12 -7.52 25.96
C CYS A 258 -31.83 -6.40 25.19
N ASN A 259 -31.20 -5.21 25.19
CA ASN A 259 -31.64 -4.13 24.32
C ASN A 259 -31.19 -4.42 22.89
N PHE A 260 -32.14 -4.64 22.02
CA PHE A 260 -31.89 -4.80 20.58
C PHE A 260 -32.23 -3.50 19.85
N ASP A 261 -31.41 -3.12 18.87
CA ASP A 261 -31.65 -1.96 18.01
C ASP A 261 -32.96 -2.07 17.21
N LYS A 262 -33.47 -3.29 17.06
CA LYS A 262 -34.75 -3.60 16.39
C LYS A 262 -35.59 -4.48 17.29
N ASN A 263 -36.93 -4.31 17.22
CA ASN A 263 -37.84 -5.15 18.01
C ASN A 263 -37.93 -6.56 17.42
N TRP A 264 -37.05 -7.46 17.88
CA TRP A 264 -37.04 -8.88 17.51
C TRP A 264 -38.05 -9.72 18.31
N THR A 265 -38.54 -9.20 19.43
CA THR A 265 -39.57 -9.86 20.24
C THR A 265 -40.94 -9.44 19.74
N LYS A 266 -41.65 -10.35 19.04
CA LYS A 266 -43.07 -10.14 18.75
C LYS A 266 -43.84 -10.20 20.08
N GLU A 267 -44.61 -9.19 20.41
CA GLU A 267 -45.67 -9.34 21.38
C GLU A 267 -46.64 -10.41 20.84
N ILE A 268 -46.69 -11.56 21.55
CA ILE A 268 -47.69 -12.58 21.24
C ILE A 268 -49.03 -11.94 21.61
N SER A 269 -49.73 -11.46 20.61
CA SER A 269 -51.15 -11.07 20.77
C SER A 269 -51.90 -12.33 21.17
N ASN A 270 -52.29 -12.41 22.44
CA ASN A 270 -53.24 -13.42 22.96
C ASN A 270 -54.61 -13.26 22.28
#